data_fa1e7dacd0d8d21b54c6eeaa0d79d47f
#
_entry.id   fa1e7dacd0d8d21b54c6eeaa0d79d47f
#
_cell.length_a   1.000
_cell.length_b   1.000
_cell.length_c   1.000
_cell.angle_alpha   90.00
_cell.angle_beta   90.00
_cell.angle_gamma   90.00
#
_symmetry.space_group_name_H-M   'P 1'
#
loop_
_entity.id
_entity.type
_entity.pdbx_description
1 polymer ?
#
loop_
_entity_poly.entity_id
_entity_poly.type
_entity_poly.pdbx_seq_one_letter_code
_entity_poly.pdbx_strand_id
1 'polypeptide(L)'
;WQISDAMVKGRKVAAEYLRMLKDYQPQVYGNAFIVKTASLLGIRESRRIEGDYVFTIQDWLDRKSFDDEIGRNCYFVDIHIKGYEAKHYGRGESHGIPYRILTPKGIKNLLTAGRCISTDEEALGSLRVMPPSLVTGEAAGLAAALAIKQSKNDVHNIDVDFLRKRLQE
;
A
#
# COMPACT_ATOMS: atom_id res chain seq x y z
N TRP A 1 17.73 15.46 6.36
CA TRP A 1 17.23 16.64 7.10
C TRP A 1 15.71 16.76 6.96
N GLN A 2 15.10 16.68 5.78
CA GLN A 2 13.66 16.84 5.56
C GLN A 2 12.77 15.95 6.46
N ILE A 3 13.16 14.70 6.72
CA ILE A 3 12.40 13.80 7.61
C ILE A 3 12.49 14.28 9.05
N SER A 4 13.68 14.69 9.51
CA SER A 4 13.86 15.21 10.86
C SER A 4 13.07 16.49 11.07
N ASP A 5 13.09 17.40 10.11
CA ASP A 5 12.32 18.65 10.17
C ASP A 5 10.82 18.39 10.20
N ALA A 6 10.34 17.43 9.39
CA ALA A 6 8.94 17.01 9.38
C ALA A 6 8.52 16.38 10.73
N MET A 7 9.39 15.60 11.37
CA MET A 7 9.15 15.03 12.70
C MET A 7 9.03 16.13 13.78
N VAL A 8 9.94 17.11 13.75
CA VAL A 8 9.89 18.26 14.67
C VAL A 8 8.62 19.06 14.46
N LYS A 9 8.28 19.38 13.20
CA LYS A 9 7.06 20.10 12.84
C LYS A 9 5.80 19.33 13.29
N GLY A 10 5.74 18.04 13.06
CA GLY A 10 4.60 17.20 13.47
C GLY A 10 4.37 17.21 14.98
N ARG A 11 5.44 17.18 15.78
CA ARG A 11 5.31 17.29 17.24
C ARG A 11 4.82 18.67 17.72
N LYS A 12 5.27 19.75 17.07
CA LYS A 12 4.75 21.10 17.32
C LYS A 12 3.26 21.19 17.03
N VAL A 13 2.84 20.69 15.86
CA VAL A 13 1.42 20.63 15.46
C VAL A 13 0.60 19.81 16.46
N ALA A 14 1.08 18.67 16.93
CA ALA A 14 0.38 17.89 17.97
C ALA A 14 0.17 18.67 19.26
N ALA A 15 1.16 19.45 19.69
CA ALA A 15 1.03 20.32 20.87
C ALA A 15 0.04 21.48 20.64
N GLU A 16 -0.02 22.01 19.43
CA GLU A 16 -1.00 23.04 19.04
C GLU A 16 -2.42 22.49 19.02
N TYR A 17 -2.62 21.28 18.49
CA TYR A 17 -3.92 20.59 18.54
C TYR A 17 -4.39 20.36 19.99
N LEU A 18 -3.49 19.95 20.87
CA LEU A 18 -3.87 19.76 22.26
C LEU A 18 -4.32 21.09 22.92
N ARG A 19 -3.62 22.20 22.66
CA ARG A 19 -4.03 23.54 23.14
C ARG A 19 -5.41 23.91 22.59
N MET A 20 -5.59 23.78 21.28
CA MET A 20 -6.89 24.03 20.64
C MET A 20 -8.02 23.21 21.28
N LEU A 21 -7.82 21.91 21.50
CA LEU A 21 -8.83 21.06 22.13
C LEU A 21 -9.16 21.52 23.56
N LYS A 22 -8.17 21.94 24.35
CA LYS A 22 -8.37 22.48 25.70
C LYS A 22 -9.15 23.80 25.69
N ASP A 23 -8.85 24.66 24.72
CA ASP A 23 -9.47 25.99 24.62
C ASP A 23 -10.93 25.89 24.15
N TYR A 24 -11.22 25.02 23.18
CA TYR A 24 -12.57 24.92 22.60
C TYR A 24 -13.48 23.90 23.30
N GLN A 25 -12.90 22.88 23.95
CA GLN A 25 -13.66 21.85 24.68
C GLN A 25 -13.03 21.55 26.05
N PRO A 26 -12.91 22.52 26.95
CA PRO A 26 -12.23 22.37 28.24
C PRO A 26 -12.87 21.32 29.14
N GLN A 27 -14.18 21.13 29.05
CA GLN A 27 -14.92 20.13 29.84
C GLN A 27 -14.49 18.71 29.52
N VAL A 28 -14.06 18.44 28.25
CA VAL A 28 -13.61 17.11 27.81
C VAL A 28 -12.09 17.00 27.89
N TYR A 29 -11.36 18.00 27.41
CA TYR A 29 -9.91 17.93 27.23
C TYR A 29 -9.10 18.79 28.23
N GLY A 30 -9.73 19.44 29.21
CA GLY A 30 -9.03 20.33 30.15
C GLY A 30 -7.84 19.67 30.83
N ASN A 31 -7.97 18.41 31.23
CA ASN A 31 -6.92 17.63 31.88
C ASN A 31 -6.13 16.73 30.91
N ALA A 32 -6.37 16.82 29.60
CA ALA A 32 -5.67 15.99 28.62
C ALA A 32 -4.19 16.40 28.50
N PHE A 33 -3.34 15.43 28.21
CA PHE A 33 -1.91 15.63 27.95
C PHE A 33 -1.41 14.64 26.91
N ILE A 34 -0.31 14.97 26.22
CA ILE A 34 0.31 14.09 25.24
C ILE A 34 1.10 13.03 25.99
N VAL A 35 0.64 11.78 25.94
CA VAL A 35 1.36 10.64 26.51
C VAL A 35 2.57 10.28 25.65
N LYS A 36 2.39 10.23 24.30
CA LYS A 36 3.42 9.83 23.36
C LYS A 36 3.13 10.39 21.98
N THR A 37 4.17 10.74 21.26
CA THR A 37 4.12 11.00 19.81
C THR A 37 4.69 9.80 19.05
N ALA A 38 4.36 9.69 17.75
CA ALA A 38 4.93 8.64 16.90
C ALA A 38 6.46 8.71 16.88
N SER A 39 7.12 7.55 16.92
CA SER A 39 8.58 7.42 16.83
C SER A 39 9.10 7.61 15.39
N LEU A 40 8.25 7.33 14.40
CA LEU A 40 8.55 7.45 12.98
C LEU A 40 7.51 8.30 12.27
N LEU A 41 7.94 9.01 11.22
CA LEU A 41 7.04 9.69 10.31
C LEU A 41 6.23 8.67 9.50
N GLY A 42 4.93 8.86 9.41
CA GLY A 42 4.03 8.03 8.60
C GLY A 42 4.15 8.35 7.11
N ILE A 43 5.19 7.87 6.47
CA ILE A 43 5.41 8.06 5.03
C ILE A 43 4.46 7.13 4.26
N ARG A 44 3.53 7.72 3.51
CA ARG A 44 2.54 6.96 2.73
C ARG A 44 3.05 6.55 1.35
N GLU A 45 3.98 7.30 0.80
CA GLU A 45 4.50 7.13 -0.54
C GLU A 45 5.94 7.62 -0.63
N SER A 46 6.79 6.91 -1.40
CA SER A 46 8.15 7.33 -1.68
C SER A 46 8.56 6.91 -3.10
N ARG A 47 9.01 5.68 -3.28
CA ARG A 47 9.46 5.13 -4.55
C ARG A 47 8.65 3.90 -4.90
N ARG A 48 8.32 3.76 -6.17
CA ARG A 48 7.71 2.58 -6.77
C ARG A 48 8.69 1.95 -7.74
N ILE A 49 8.61 0.64 -7.91
CA ILE A 49 9.37 -0.04 -8.97
C ILE A 49 8.67 0.17 -10.32
N GLU A 50 9.41 -0.03 -11.39
CA GLU A 50 8.86 -0.35 -12.70
C GLU A 50 8.81 -1.87 -12.83
N GLY A 51 7.61 -2.43 -12.69
CA GLY A 51 7.36 -3.86 -12.79
C GLY A 51 7.00 -4.30 -14.20
N ASP A 52 6.80 -5.61 -14.39
CA ASP A 52 6.32 -6.18 -15.65
C ASP A 52 4.94 -5.67 -16.02
N TYR A 53 4.18 -5.24 -15.04
CA TYR A 53 2.91 -4.55 -15.19
C TYR A 53 2.87 -3.31 -14.28
N VAL A 54 2.29 -2.21 -14.78
CA VAL A 54 1.99 -1.04 -13.97
C VAL A 54 0.49 -1.00 -13.75
N PHE A 55 0.04 -1.25 -12.52
CA PHE A 55 -1.37 -1.14 -12.18
C PHE A 55 -1.78 0.34 -12.14
N THR A 56 -2.81 0.68 -12.89
CA THR A 56 -3.24 2.06 -13.13
C THR A 56 -4.58 2.37 -12.46
N ILE A 57 -4.87 3.67 -12.33
CA ILE A 57 -6.19 4.11 -11.89
C ILE A 57 -7.31 3.61 -12.83
N GLN A 58 -7.03 3.41 -14.11
CA GLN A 58 -8.02 2.85 -15.04
C GLN A 58 -8.34 1.40 -14.71
N ASP A 59 -7.34 0.57 -14.36
CA ASP A 59 -7.57 -0.81 -13.90
C ASP A 59 -8.47 -0.85 -12.66
N TRP A 60 -8.27 0.11 -11.74
CA TRP A 60 -9.12 0.29 -10.56
C TRP A 60 -10.56 0.67 -10.95
N LEU A 61 -10.74 1.65 -11.84
CA LEU A 61 -12.05 2.12 -12.31
C LEU A 61 -12.83 1.01 -13.03
N ASP A 62 -12.14 0.21 -13.83
CA ASP A 62 -12.70 -0.90 -14.60
C ASP A 62 -12.96 -2.15 -13.74
N ARG A 63 -12.59 -2.14 -12.47
CA ARG A 63 -12.68 -3.31 -11.55
C ARG A 63 -12.01 -4.53 -12.14
N LYS A 64 -10.89 -4.31 -12.81
CA LYS A 64 -10.22 -5.29 -13.65
C LYS A 64 -9.83 -6.55 -12.88
N SER A 65 -10.05 -7.69 -13.52
CA SER A 65 -9.54 -8.99 -13.10
C SER A 65 -8.35 -9.38 -13.95
N PHE A 66 -7.44 -10.20 -13.41
CA PHE A 66 -6.22 -10.63 -14.06
C PHE A 66 -6.05 -12.14 -13.94
N ASP A 67 -5.47 -12.77 -14.95
CA ASP A 67 -5.18 -14.20 -14.92
C ASP A 67 -4.15 -14.56 -13.84
N ASP A 68 -3.27 -13.61 -13.52
CA ASP A 68 -2.23 -13.71 -12.49
C ASP A 68 -2.57 -13.00 -11.17
N GLU A 69 -3.86 -12.82 -10.85
CA GLU A 69 -4.22 -12.12 -9.62
C GLU A 69 -3.90 -12.94 -8.35
N ILE A 70 -3.22 -12.30 -7.41
CA ILE A 70 -2.80 -12.87 -6.12
C ILE A 70 -3.78 -12.57 -4.99
N GLY A 71 -4.79 -11.78 -5.24
CA GLY A 71 -5.84 -11.41 -4.32
C GLY A 71 -6.69 -10.29 -4.89
N ARG A 72 -7.69 -9.86 -4.12
CA ARG A 72 -8.59 -8.78 -4.52
C ARG A 72 -8.63 -7.67 -3.49
N ASN A 73 -8.89 -6.44 -3.95
CA ASN A 73 -8.99 -5.26 -3.10
C ASN A 73 -10.23 -4.44 -3.44
N CYS A 74 -10.93 -3.96 -2.40
CA CYS A 74 -12.10 -3.10 -2.53
C CYS A 74 -11.90 -1.74 -1.85
N TYR A 75 -10.67 -1.41 -1.43
CA TYR A 75 -10.38 -0.15 -0.77
C TYR A 75 -10.50 1.02 -1.75
N PHE A 76 -11.02 2.13 -1.27
CA PHE A 76 -11.14 3.36 -2.05
C PHE A 76 -9.77 4.00 -2.36
N VAL A 77 -9.75 4.92 -3.31
CA VAL A 77 -8.54 5.67 -3.65
C VAL A 77 -8.36 6.81 -2.63
N ASP A 78 -7.47 6.57 -1.65
CA ASP A 78 -7.15 7.52 -0.57
C ASP A 78 -5.99 8.42 -0.96
N ILE A 79 -6.31 9.55 -1.60
CA ILE A 79 -5.33 10.57 -1.98
C ILE A 79 -5.73 11.90 -1.33
N HIS A 80 -4.74 12.57 -0.71
CA HIS A 80 -4.94 13.85 -0.05
C HIS A 80 -4.44 15.01 -0.95
N ILE A 81 -5.13 15.24 -2.06
CA ILE A 81 -4.89 16.37 -2.97
C ILE A 81 -6.07 17.34 -2.87
N LYS A 82 -5.78 18.64 -2.79
CA LYS A 82 -6.83 19.67 -2.72
C LYS A 82 -7.74 19.58 -3.95
N GLY A 83 -9.05 19.46 -3.70
CA GLY A 83 -10.06 19.34 -4.75
C GLY A 83 -10.26 17.92 -5.29
N TYR A 84 -9.57 16.91 -4.73
CA TYR A 84 -9.79 15.52 -5.08
C TYR A 84 -11.00 14.94 -4.32
N GLU A 85 -11.94 14.37 -5.06
CA GLU A 85 -13.04 13.61 -4.50
C GLU A 85 -12.66 12.12 -4.42
N ALA A 86 -12.80 11.53 -3.23
CA ALA A 86 -12.47 10.13 -3.03
C ALA A 86 -13.40 9.23 -3.86
N LYS A 87 -12.79 8.37 -4.69
CA LYS A 87 -13.51 7.37 -5.49
C LYS A 87 -13.74 6.12 -4.65
N HIS A 88 -14.98 5.66 -4.58
CA HIS A 88 -15.37 4.49 -3.80
C HIS A 88 -15.96 3.40 -4.69
N TYR A 89 -15.81 2.15 -4.28
CA TYR A 89 -16.54 1.03 -4.85
C TYR A 89 -17.94 0.91 -4.24
N GLY A 90 -18.86 0.40 -5.02
CA GLY A 90 -20.14 -0.07 -4.54
C GLY A 90 -20.00 -1.37 -3.73
N ARG A 91 -21.09 -1.78 -3.07
CA ARG A 91 -21.09 -3.03 -2.28
C ARG A 91 -20.83 -4.25 -3.18
N GLY A 92 -19.82 -5.03 -2.81
CA GLY A 92 -19.43 -6.25 -3.55
C GLY A 92 -18.49 -6.02 -4.73
N GLU A 93 -18.17 -4.77 -5.06
CA GLU A 93 -17.20 -4.45 -6.10
C GLU A 93 -15.76 -4.55 -5.58
N SER A 94 -14.86 -4.98 -6.44
CA SER A 94 -13.43 -5.09 -6.15
C SER A 94 -12.64 -5.22 -7.45
N HIS A 95 -11.33 -4.99 -7.38
CA HIS A 95 -10.39 -5.28 -8.48
C HIS A 95 -9.39 -6.36 -8.07
N GLY A 96 -8.81 -7.05 -9.04
CA GLY A 96 -7.71 -7.99 -8.83
C GLY A 96 -6.39 -7.26 -8.57
N ILE A 97 -5.49 -7.90 -7.85
CA ILE A 97 -4.10 -7.48 -7.65
C ILE A 97 -3.22 -8.43 -8.47
N PRO A 98 -2.65 -8.02 -9.62
CA PRO A 98 -1.87 -8.92 -10.43
C PRO A 98 -0.47 -9.18 -9.84
N TYR A 99 0.04 -10.40 -9.98
CA TYR A 99 1.39 -10.78 -9.53
C TYR A 99 2.49 -9.92 -10.14
N ARG A 100 2.36 -9.59 -11.42
CA ARG A 100 3.35 -8.84 -12.22
C ARG A 100 3.65 -7.42 -11.73
N ILE A 101 2.89 -6.88 -10.78
CA ILE A 101 3.23 -5.61 -10.12
C ILE A 101 4.30 -5.76 -9.04
N LEU A 102 4.62 -7.01 -8.66
CA LEU A 102 5.63 -7.33 -7.65
C LEU A 102 7.01 -7.60 -8.27
N THR A 103 7.08 -7.85 -9.60
CA THR A 103 8.28 -8.27 -10.33
C THR A 103 8.96 -7.09 -11.01
N PRO A 104 10.14 -6.62 -10.52
CA PRO A 104 10.87 -5.52 -11.14
C PRO A 104 11.41 -5.91 -12.52
N LYS A 105 11.22 -5.06 -13.53
CA LYS A 105 11.79 -5.28 -14.86
C LYS A 105 13.31 -5.47 -14.81
N GLY A 106 13.78 -6.51 -15.46
CA GLY A 106 15.20 -6.78 -15.63
C GLY A 106 15.94 -7.33 -14.41
N ILE A 107 15.24 -7.59 -13.30
CA ILE A 107 15.84 -8.17 -12.08
C ILE A 107 15.16 -9.49 -11.76
N LYS A 108 15.87 -10.61 -11.96
CA LYS A 108 15.29 -11.96 -11.90
C LYS A 108 15.00 -12.48 -10.49
N ASN A 109 15.72 -12.01 -9.49
CA ASN A 109 15.72 -12.55 -8.12
C ASN A 109 15.27 -11.54 -7.07
N LEU A 110 14.40 -10.61 -7.46
CA LEU A 110 13.85 -9.61 -6.57
C LEU A 110 12.33 -9.56 -6.71
N LEU A 111 11.65 -9.45 -5.59
CA LEU A 111 10.22 -9.14 -5.50
C LEU A 111 10.03 -7.93 -4.61
N THR A 112 8.98 -7.17 -4.86
CA THR A 112 8.58 -6.04 -4.02
C THR A 112 7.15 -6.26 -3.51
N ALA A 113 6.83 -5.66 -2.36
CA ALA A 113 5.51 -5.73 -1.76
C ALA A 113 5.16 -4.41 -1.05
N GLY A 114 3.87 -4.19 -0.80
CA GLY A 114 3.40 -3.02 -0.08
C GLY A 114 3.55 -1.74 -0.89
N ARG A 115 4.06 -0.68 -0.29
CA ARG A 115 4.06 0.68 -0.85
C ARG A 115 5.00 0.94 -2.03
N CYS A 116 5.85 -0.01 -2.38
CA CYS A 116 6.82 0.12 -3.49
C CYS A 116 6.49 -0.71 -4.73
N ILE A 117 5.32 -1.33 -4.77
CA ILE A 117 4.84 -2.10 -5.92
C ILE A 117 4.65 -1.21 -7.16
N SER A 118 4.55 -1.85 -8.33
CA SER A 118 4.44 -1.15 -9.62
C SER A 118 3.02 -0.64 -9.87
N THR A 119 2.78 0.62 -9.59
CA THR A 119 1.49 1.30 -9.79
C THR A 119 1.69 2.72 -10.27
N ASP A 120 0.64 3.34 -10.83
CA ASP A 120 0.61 4.80 -10.92
C ASP A 120 0.34 5.44 -9.54
N GLU A 121 0.38 6.77 -9.48
CA GLU A 121 0.24 7.52 -8.24
C GLU A 121 -1.16 7.40 -7.64
N GLU A 122 -2.21 7.48 -8.49
CA GLU A 122 -3.59 7.41 -8.03
C GLU A 122 -3.94 6.02 -7.51
N ALA A 123 -3.64 4.97 -8.27
CA ALA A 123 -3.94 3.59 -7.90
C ALA A 123 -3.22 3.16 -6.62
N LEU A 124 -2.01 3.70 -6.36
CA LEU A 124 -1.31 3.45 -5.11
C LEU A 124 -2.12 3.90 -3.89
N GLY A 125 -2.94 4.94 -4.01
CA GLY A 125 -3.85 5.39 -2.96
C GLY A 125 -4.74 4.28 -2.41
N SER A 126 -5.15 3.34 -3.26
CA SER A 126 -5.93 2.16 -2.89
C SER A 126 -5.07 0.98 -2.41
N LEU A 127 -3.86 0.80 -2.96
CA LEU A 127 -3.04 -0.39 -2.75
C LEU A 127 -1.99 -0.26 -1.63
N ARG A 128 -1.74 0.94 -1.09
CA ARG A 128 -0.72 1.19 -0.06
C ARG A 128 -1.17 0.95 1.38
N VAL A 129 -2.44 0.60 1.59
CA VAL A 129 -3.00 0.35 2.92
C VAL A 129 -2.69 -1.06 3.43
N MET A 130 -2.97 -1.32 4.71
CA MET A 130 -2.57 -2.59 5.35
C MET A 130 -3.09 -3.85 4.63
N PRO A 131 -4.39 -3.98 4.27
CA PRO A 131 -4.86 -5.22 3.66
C PRO A 131 -4.14 -5.59 2.35
N PRO A 132 -4.04 -4.72 1.32
CA PRO A 132 -3.23 -5.02 0.15
C PRO A 132 -1.75 -5.25 0.44
N SER A 133 -1.18 -4.58 1.46
CA SER A 133 0.21 -4.81 1.85
C SER A 133 0.43 -6.20 2.44
N LEU A 134 -0.54 -6.75 3.17
CA LEU A 134 -0.51 -8.14 3.65
C LEU A 134 -0.60 -9.12 2.48
N VAL A 135 -1.57 -8.93 1.57
CA VAL A 135 -1.72 -9.77 0.36
C VAL A 135 -0.46 -9.80 -0.48
N THR A 136 0.09 -8.63 -0.80
CA THR A 136 1.32 -8.54 -1.61
C THR A 136 2.54 -9.09 -0.90
N GLY A 137 2.62 -8.95 0.44
CA GLY A 137 3.71 -9.47 1.26
C GLY A 137 3.70 -11.00 1.32
N GLU A 138 2.55 -11.60 1.56
CA GLU A 138 2.36 -13.04 1.57
C GLU A 138 2.66 -13.65 0.20
N ALA A 139 2.09 -13.08 -0.86
CA ALA A 139 2.35 -13.52 -2.22
C ALA A 139 3.83 -13.43 -2.60
N ALA A 140 4.51 -12.34 -2.27
CA ALA A 140 5.95 -12.17 -2.52
C ALA A 140 6.79 -13.21 -1.77
N GLY A 141 6.48 -13.48 -0.50
CA GLY A 141 7.18 -14.47 0.31
C GLY A 141 7.02 -15.88 -0.25
N LEU A 142 5.81 -16.28 -0.61
CA LEU A 142 5.52 -17.59 -1.19
C LEU A 142 6.13 -17.72 -2.59
N ALA A 143 6.01 -16.68 -3.43
CA ALA A 143 6.60 -16.64 -4.76
C ALA A 143 8.13 -16.75 -4.72
N ALA A 144 8.79 -16.12 -3.77
CA ALA A 144 10.25 -16.26 -3.59
C ALA A 144 10.65 -17.71 -3.27
N ALA A 145 9.89 -18.39 -2.42
CA ALA A 145 10.11 -19.81 -2.13
C ALA A 145 9.88 -20.71 -3.35
N LEU A 146 8.87 -20.39 -4.16
CA LEU A 146 8.60 -21.11 -5.42
C LEU A 146 9.70 -20.86 -6.47
N ALA A 147 10.19 -19.63 -6.60
CA ALA A 147 11.26 -19.27 -7.52
C ALA A 147 12.54 -20.10 -7.28
N ILE A 148 12.89 -20.29 -5.99
CA ILE A 148 14.03 -21.14 -5.61
C ILE A 148 13.82 -22.59 -6.05
N LYS A 149 12.60 -23.11 -5.90
CA LYS A 149 12.30 -24.52 -6.17
C LYS A 149 12.04 -24.82 -7.66
N GLN A 150 11.41 -23.91 -8.39
CA GLN A 150 10.86 -24.17 -9.72
C GLN A 150 11.63 -23.49 -10.85
N SER A 151 12.19 -22.30 -10.64
CA SER A 151 12.62 -21.40 -11.73
C SER A 151 14.06 -20.90 -11.60
N LYS A 152 14.92 -21.58 -10.85
CA LYS A 152 16.33 -21.21 -10.67
C LYS A 152 16.49 -19.76 -10.20
N ASN A 153 15.68 -19.34 -9.24
CA ASN A 153 15.63 -17.99 -8.67
C ASN A 153 15.10 -16.91 -9.63
N ASP A 154 14.37 -17.27 -10.68
CA ASP A 154 13.73 -16.32 -11.58
C ASP A 154 12.27 -16.13 -11.20
N VAL A 155 11.96 -14.99 -10.58
CA VAL A 155 10.61 -14.67 -10.09
C VAL A 155 9.58 -14.40 -11.20
N HIS A 156 10.05 -14.18 -12.45
CA HIS A 156 9.17 -13.96 -13.61
C HIS A 156 8.65 -15.29 -14.21
N ASN A 157 9.28 -16.42 -13.88
CA ASN A 157 9.01 -17.73 -14.47
C ASN A 157 8.47 -18.75 -13.46
N ILE A 158 7.84 -18.33 -12.39
CA ILE A 158 7.17 -19.22 -11.45
C ILE A 158 5.80 -19.67 -11.99
N ASP A 159 5.31 -20.80 -11.48
CA ASP A 159 3.94 -21.25 -11.70
C ASP A 159 2.98 -20.39 -10.85
N VAL A 160 2.38 -19.37 -11.50
CA VAL A 160 1.47 -18.44 -10.82
C VAL A 160 0.15 -19.11 -10.47
N ASP A 161 -0.32 -20.09 -11.23
CA ASP A 161 -1.53 -20.84 -10.88
C ASP A 161 -1.33 -21.68 -9.62
N PHE A 162 -0.15 -22.26 -9.46
CA PHE A 162 0.21 -22.94 -8.22
C PHE A 162 0.32 -21.95 -7.05
N LEU A 163 0.94 -20.78 -7.27
CA LEU A 163 0.99 -19.71 -6.25
C LEU A 163 -0.42 -19.34 -5.79
N ARG A 164 -1.34 -19.10 -6.71
CA ARG A 164 -2.73 -18.72 -6.43
C ARG A 164 -3.49 -19.78 -5.62
N LYS A 165 -3.31 -21.06 -5.94
CA LYS A 165 -3.87 -22.16 -5.16
C LYS A 165 -3.36 -22.17 -3.73
N ARG A 166 -2.07 -21.96 -3.54
CA ARG A 166 -1.44 -21.93 -2.20
C ARG A 166 -1.86 -20.73 -1.36
N LEU A 167 -2.18 -19.59 -1.98
CA LEU A 167 -2.70 -18.40 -1.29
C LEU A 167 -4.17 -18.55 -0.82
N GLN A 168 -4.89 -19.57 -1.30
CA GLN A 168 -6.27 -19.87 -0.92
C GLN A 168 -6.40 -20.92 0.19
N GLU A 169 -5.32 -21.61 0.53
CA GLU A 169 -5.22 -22.62 1.60
C GLU A 169 -4.97 -21.95 2.97
#